data_e976e488f202004997d7295bf264454a
#
_entry.id   e976e488f202004997d7295bf264454a
#
_cell.length_a   1.000
_cell.length_b   1.000
_cell.length_c   1.000
_cell.angle_alpha   90.00
_cell.angle_beta   90.00
_cell.angle_gamma   90.00
#
_symmetry.space_group_name_H-M   'P 1'
#
loop_
_entity.id
_entity.type
_entity.pdbx_description
1 polymer ?
#
loop_
_entity_poly.entity_id
_entity_poly.type
_entity_poly.pdbx_seq_one_letter_code
_entity_poly.pdbx_strand_id
1 'polypeptide(L)'
;MMRDLSSETDCPPIYPMKVKRLKNQGICTYLVNMLLLLVLTAGVVVADTNGHDAVAQYMANEGLMVVQGDTKVVFDPLFRNAYGQYQLLPKPMEEALFAGKPPFDGIDAVFISHYHGDHFSPLDILRLLKQQQGFHLFAPSQAVKGLQEVAAEEDGPLFDRVTAVDLAYKDAPLTFKLEGLEIGAVRIPHSGWPTSRLEVENISWRVTLNEKTTILHMGDADPNHVHFARDAAYWDAIRTHMAFPPYWFFTSTFGPGVLENHVKADHNVGVHVPVTISKTPSLRPLELQGHDLFTTPGEQRVIPVSIPLEVE
;
A
#
# COMPACT_ATOMS: atom_id res chain seq x y z
N MET A 1 7.76 66.48 16.56
CA MET A 1 6.42 67.09 16.54
C MET A 1 5.42 65.96 16.61
N MET A 2 5.02 65.65 17.81
CA MET A 2 4.05 64.60 18.15
C MET A 2 2.65 65.00 17.74
N ARG A 3 1.87 64.11 17.19
CA ARG A 3 0.41 64.17 17.27
C ARG A 3 -0.13 62.74 17.58
N ASP A 4 -0.62 62.71 18.77
CA ASP A 4 -1.45 61.71 19.42
C ASP A 4 -2.87 61.82 18.83
N LEU A 5 -3.51 60.73 18.48
CA LEU A 5 -4.94 60.62 18.22
C LEU A 5 -5.43 59.25 18.71
N SER A 6 -5.80 59.25 20.00
CA SER A 6 -6.69 58.26 20.59
C SER A 6 -8.12 58.46 20.07
N SER A 7 -8.78 57.42 19.59
CA SER A 7 -10.23 57.43 19.42
C SER A 7 -10.79 56.18 20.08
N GLU A 8 -11.40 56.42 21.23
CA GLU A 8 -12.31 55.51 21.93
C GLU A 8 -13.51 55.23 21.03
N THR A 9 -13.89 53.97 20.91
CA THR A 9 -15.20 53.57 20.38
C THR A 9 -16.00 52.89 21.47
N ASP A 10 -17.08 53.56 21.83
CA ASP A 10 -18.11 53.16 22.81
C ASP A 10 -18.75 51.83 22.41
N CYS A 11 -18.85 50.91 23.41
CA CYS A 11 -19.68 49.75 23.38
C CYS A 11 -21.05 50.05 24.03
N PRO A 12 -22.18 49.73 23.38
CA PRO A 12 -23.49 49.90 24.02
C PRO A 12 -23.79 48.83 25.07
N PRO A 13 -24.63 49.13 26.07
CA PRO A 13 -24.87 48.27 27.23
C PRO A 13 -25.78 47.08 26.91
N ILE A 14 -25.40 45.94 27.44
CA ILE A 14 -26.15 44.66 27.34
C ILE A 14 -27.29 44.66 28.36
N TYR A 15 -28.53 44.57 27.90
CA TYR A 15 -29.72 44.35 28.74
C TYR A 15 -29.91 42.87 29.04
N PRO A 16 -30.27 42.48 30.30
CA PRO A 16 -30.48 41.07 30.60
C PRO A 16 -31.89 40.62 30.17
N MET A 17 -31.93 39.63 29.29
CA MET A 17 -33.21 38.94 28.94
C MET A 17 -33.61 37.98 30.07
N LYS A 18 -34.80 38.16 30.58
CA LYS A 18 -35.48 37.24 31.49
C LYS A 18 -35.89 35.96 30.73
N VAL A 19 -35.26 34.83 31.06
CA VAL A 19 -35.66 33.50 30.56
C VAL A 19 -36.82 32.98 31.43
N LYS A 20 -38.00 32.81 30.86
CA LYS A 20 -39.11 32.08 31.47
C LYS A 20 -38.80 30.57 31.46
N ARG A 21 -38.79 29.98 32.66
CA ARG A 21 -38.70 28.55 32.90
C ARG A 21 -39.96 27.86 32.38
N LEU A 22 -39.90 27.12 31.28
CA LEU A 22 -40.90 26.16 30.89
C LEU A 22 -40.54 24.79 31.50
N LYS A 23 -41.39 24.31 32.35
CA LYS A 23 -41.40 22.92 32.82
C LYS A 23 -41.88 22.05 31.65
N ASN A 24 -41.04 21.19 31.11
CA ASN A 24 -41.48 20.03 30.34
C ASN A 24 -40.64 18.83 30.80
N GLN A 25 -41.30 18.02 31.61
CA GLN A 25 -40.93 16.64 31.86
C GLN A 25 -41.32 15.82 30.63
N GLY A 26 -40.42 15.03 30.09
CA GLY A 26 -40.84 13.92 29.23
C GLY A 26 -40.19 13.74 27.87
N ILE A 27 -39.02 14.32 27.56
CA ILE A 27 -38.32 14.04 26.26
C ILE A 27 -36.79 13.85 26.48
N CYS A 28 -36.42 13.20 27.53
CA CYS A 28 -34.97 12.99 27.78
C CYS A 28 -34.52 11.54 27.63
N THR A 29 -35.39 10.63 27.17
CA THR A 29 -35.03 9.20 27.11
C THR A 29 -34.85 8.66 25.69
N TYR A 30 -35.16 9.43 24.64
CA TYR A 30 -35.02 8.98 23.26
C TYR A 30 -33.82 9.55 22.48
N LEU A 31 -33.15 10.58 22.99
CA LEU A 31 -32.01 11.19 22.34
C LEU A 31 -30.63 10.62 22.76
N VAL A 32 -30.57 9.84 23.82
CA VAL A 32 -29.33 9.20 24.27
C VAL A 32 -29.06 7.88 23.55
N ASN A 33 -30.08 7.24 22.99
CA ASN A 33 -29.92 5.97 22.25
C ASN A 33 -29.65 6.14 20.73
N MET A 34 -29.62 7.36 20.20
CA MET A 34 -29.32 7.59 18.77
C MET A 34 -27.92 8.11 18.50
N LEU A 35 -27.10 8.35 19.55
CA LEU A 35 -25.74 8.83 19.40
C LEU A 35 -24.68 7.76 19.62
N LEU A 36 -25.06 6.48 19.70
CA LEU A 36 -24.14 5.38 19.96
C LEU A 36 -24.11 4.30 18.86
N LEU A 37 -24.48 4.65 17.63
CA LEU A 37 -24.41 3.72 16.49
C LEU A 37 -23.71 4.31 15.25
N LEU A 38 -22.72 5.19 15.46
CA LEU A 38 -21.64 5.38 14.50
C LEU A 38 -20.43 4.57 14.99
N VAL A 39 -20.62 3.26 15.12
CA VAL A 39 -19.53 2.32 15.12
C VAL A 39 -18.92 2.42 13.72
N LEU A 40 -17.75 3.02 13.65
CA LEU A 40 -16.82 2.80 12.55
C LEU A 40 -16.76 1.28 12.32
N THR A 41 -17.44 0.80 11.30
CA THR A 41 -17.12 -0.48 10.69
C THR A 41 -15.77 -0.29 10.01
N ALA A 42 -14.67 -0.32 10.79
CA ALA A 42 -13.43 -0.82 10.27
C ALA A 42 -13.80 -2.19 9.70
N GLY A 43 -13.82 -2.29 8.38
CA GLY A 43 -14.14 -3.54 7.71
C GLY A 43 -13.19 -4.60 8.26
N VAL A 44 -13.73 -5.46 9.09
CA VAL A 44 -13.04 -6.68 9.47
C VAL A 44 -12.86 -7.43 8.15
N VAL A 45 -11.60 -7.61 7.73
CA VAL A 45 -11.27 -8.59 6.70
C VAL A 45 -11.77 -9.93 7.25
N VAL A 46 -12.97 -10.34 6.85
CA VAL A 46 -13.42 -11.71 7.03
C VAL A 46 -12.69 -12.47 5.91
N ALA A 47 -11.46 -12.92 6.20
CA ALA A 47 -10.86 -13.95 5.37
C ALA A 47 -11.86 -15.10 5.33
N ASP A 48 -12.22 -15.54 4.12
CA ASP A 48 -13.07 -16.72 3.97
C ASP A 48 -12.41 -17.86 4.73
N THR A 49 -13.09 -18.34 5.77
CA THR A 49 -12.60 -19.43 6.63
C THR A 49 -12.42 -20.75 5.87
N ASN A 50 -12.83 -20.81 4.61
CA ASN A 50 -12.59 -21.96 3.72
C ASN A 50 -11.23 -21.90 3.00
N GLY A 51 -10.41 -20.84 3.20
CA GLY A 51 -9.02 -20.78 2.76
C GLY A 51 -8.79 -20.78 1.24
N HIS A 52 -9.81 -20.43 0.45
CA HIS A 52 -9.72 -20.51 -0.99
C HIS A 52 -9.28 -19.19 -1.63
N ASP A 53 -9.89 -18.06 -1.31
CA ASP A 53 -9.59 -16.79 -1.93
C ASP A 53 -8.62 -15.94 -1.10
N ALA A 54 -7.73 -15.24 -1.77
CA ALA A 54 -6.91 -14.21 -1.13
C ALA A 54 -7.60 -12.84 -1.22
N VAL A 55 -7.22 -11.91 -0.35
CA VAL A 55 -7.72 -10.55 -0.34
C VAL A 55 -6.55 -9.58 -0.34
N ALA A 56 -6.53 -8.66 -1.31
CA ALA A 56 -5.64 -7.51 -1.32
C ALA A 56 -6.34 -6.31 -0.70
N GLN A 57 -5.70 -5.68 0.28
CA GLN A 57 -6.15 -4.44 0.92
C GLN A 57 -5.19 -3.31 0.63
N TYR A 58 -5.71 -2.22 0.09
CA TYR A 58 -4.96 -1.00 -0.16
C TYR A 58 -4.68 -0.24 1.13
N MET A 59 -3.43 0.14 1.34
CA MET A 59 -3.00 0.90 2.50
C MET A 59 -2.83 2.38 2.16
N ALA A 60 -2.00 2.70 1.19
CA ALA A 60 -1.81 4.04 0.60
C ALA A 60 -0.71 3.97 -0.48
N ASN A 61 -0.72 4.84 -1.48
CA ASN A 61 0.25 4.90 -2.59
C ASN A 61 0.47 3.53 -3.25
N GLU A 62 1.57 2.84 -2.95
CA GLU A 62 1.81 1.44 -3.33
C GLU A 62 1.76 0.47 -2.13
N GLY A 63 1.43 0.99 -0.95
CA GLY A 63 1.24 0.18 0.25
C GLY A 63 0.06 -0.77 0.11
N LEU A 64 0.34 -2.07 0.17
CA LEU A 64 -0.64 -3.15 0.05
C LEU A 64 -0.44 -4.20 1.13
N MET A 65 -1.53 -4.79 1.61
CA MET A 65 -1.53 -6.02 2.38
C MET A 65 -2.29 -7.09 1.60
N VAL A 66 -1.72 -8.29 1.49
CA VAL A 66 -2.40 -9.45 0.88
C VAL A 66 -2.47 -10.57 1.90
N VAL A 67 -3.67 -11.13 2.04
CA VAL A 67 -3.96 -12.19 3.04
C VAL A 67 -4.61 -13.37 2.34
N GLN A 68 -4.14 -14.59 2.64
CA GLN A 68 -4.77 -15.85 2.26
C GLN A 68 -4.71 -16.85 3.43
N GLY A 69 -5.86 -17.14 4.01
CA GLY A 69 -5.90 -17.92 5.26
C GLY A 69 -5.12 -17.21 6.37
N ASP A 70 -4.15 -17.89 6.95
CA ASP A 70 -3.28 -17.34 7.99
C ASP A 70 -2.04 -16.62 7.41
N THR A 71 -1.77 -16.74 6.10
CA THR A 71 -0.60 -16.14 5.46
C THR A 71 -0.85 -14.69 5.09
N LYS A 72 0.02 -13.79 5.52
CA LYS A 72 -0.12 -12.34 5.37
C LYS A 72 1.19 -11.69 4.92
N VAL A 73 1.14 -10.96 3.82
CA VAL A 73 2.27 -10.22 3.28
C VAL A 73 1.93 -8.74 3.08
N VAL A 74 2.93 -7.89 3.23
CA VAL A 74 2.75 -6.43 3.12
C VAL A 74 3.82 -5.84 2.23
N PHE A 75 3.43 -4.92 1.35
CA PHE A 75 4.32 -4.22 0.41
C PHE A 75 4.33 -2.73 0.71
N ASP A 76 5.49 -2.10 0.66
CA ASP A 76 5.74 -0.66 0.84
C ASP A 76 4.87 0.01 1.93
N PRO A 77 4.82 -0.56 3.16
CA PRO A 77 3.78 -0.18 4.12
C PRO A 77 3.99 1.18 4.78
N LEU A 78 5.24 1.67 4.82
CA LEU A 78 5.61 2.84 5.65
C LEU A 78 6.53 3.78 4.88
N PHE A 79 6.01 4.96 4.61
CA PHE A 79 6.69 6.06 3.93
C PHE A 79 6.21 7.42 4.48
N ARG A 80 6.99 8.48 4.29
CA ARG A 80 6.71 9.82 4.86
C ARG A 80 6.55 10.91 3.83
N ASN A 81 7.08 10.71 2.62
CA ASN A 81 7.02 11.71 1.58
C ASN A 81 6.01 11.31 0.51
N ALA A 82 4.88 11.99 0.45
CA ALA A 82 3.88 11.80 -0.60
C ALA A 82 4.03 12.83 -1.73
N TYR A 83 5.07 13.66 -1.71
CA TYR A 83 5.33 14.75 -2.68
C TYR A 83 4.13 15.68 -2.94
N GLY A 84 3.17 15.71 -2.01
CA GLY A 84 1.90 16.43 -2.20
C GLY A 84 0.98 15.84 -3.28
N GLN A 85 1.31 14.66 -3.80
CA GLN A 85 0.61 14.01 -4.91
C GLN A 85 -0.11 12.73 -4.51
N TYR A 86 0.38 12.01 -3.51
CA TYR A 86 -0.13 10.70 -3.12
C TYR A 86 -0.73 10.71 -1.73
N GLN A 87 -1.47 9.65 -1.41
CA GLN A 87 -2.02 9.47 -0.07
C GLN A 87 -0.96 8.91 0.87
N LEU A 88 -0.91 9.43 2.09
CA LEU A 88 -0.17 8.82 3.18
C LEU A 88 -1.03 7.76 3.87
N LEU A 89 -0.37 6.81 4.54
CA LEU A 89 -1.05 5.82 5.36
C LEU A 89 -1.90 6.51 6.43
N PRO A 90 -3.20 6.22 6.53
CA PRO A 90 -4.06 6.79 7.57
C PRO A 90 -3.53 6.46 8.96
N LYS A 91 -3.51 7.44 9.85
CA LYS A 91 -2.96 7.30 11.20
C LYS A 91 -3.51 6.09 11.99
N PRO A 92 -4.81 5.76 11.96
CA PRO A 92 -5.31 4.56 12.62
C PRO A 92 -4.72 3.25 12.06
N MET A 93 -4.49 3.18 10.74
CA MET A 93 -3.83 2.03 10.11
C MET A 93 -2.37 1.94 10.50
N GLU A 94 -1.66 3.07 10.51
CA GLU A 94 -0.27 3.16 10.94
C GLU A 94 -0.10 2.69 12.39
N GLU A 95 -0.96 3.18 13.29
CA GLU A 95 -0.94 2.80 14.71
C GLU A 95 -1.24 1.30 14.89
N ALA A 96 -2.19 0.75 14.15
CA ALA A 96 -2.50 -0.67 14.18
C ALA A 96 -1.35 -1.53 13.62
N LEU A 97 -0.73 -1.09 12.52
CA LEU A 97 0.44 -1.75 11.93
C LEU A 97 1.60 -1.81 12.92
N PHE A 98 1.97 -0.69 13.53
CA PHE A 98 3.03 -0.68 14.53
C PHE A 98 2.71 -1.52 15.77
N ALA A 99 1.46 -1.53 16.20
CA ALA A 99 1.04 -2.28 17.39
C ALA A 99 0.81 -3.78 17.12
N GLY A 100 0.94 -4.25 15.87
CA GLY A 100 0.61 -5.63 15.50
C GLY A 100 -0.84 -5.99 15.83
N LYS A 101 -1.76 -5.04 15.66
CA LYS A 101 -3.20 -5.26 15.91
C LYS A 101 -3.93 -5.60 14.62
N PRO A 102 -5.03 -6.36 14.68
CA PRO A 102 -5.83 -6.63 13.50
C PRO A 102 -6.16 -5.35 12.69
N PRO A 103 -6.06 -5.41 11.37
CA PRO A 103 -5.75 -6.57 10.52
C PRO A 103 -4.26 -6.84 10.34
N PHE A 104 -3.35 -6.09 10.99
CA PHE A 104 -1.89 -6.14 10.80
C PHE A 104 -1.15 -7.01 11.83
N ASP A 105 -1.85 -7.90 12.51
CA ASP A 105 -1.29 -8.97 13.32
C ASP A 105 -0.83 -10.14 12.42
N GLY A 106 0.18 -10.91 12.86
CA GLY A 106 0.61 -12.11 12.16
C GLY A 106 1.12 -11.88 10.73
N ILE A 107 1.87 -10.82 10.49
CA ILE A 107 2.54 -10.59 9.20
C ILE A 107 3.70 -11.58 9.08
N ASP A 108 3.79 -12.30 7.94
CA ASP A 108 4.87 -13.25 7.64
C ASP A 108 6.04 -12.59 6.90
N ALA A 109 5.72 -11.69 5.95
CA ALA A 109 6.75 -10.99 5.19
C ALA A 109 6.36 -9.54 4.88
N VAL A 110 7.39 -8.68 4.88
CA VAL A 110 7.31 -7.29 4.41
C VAL A 110 8.26 -7.12 3.22
N PHE A 111 7.79 -6.47 2.17
CA PHE A 111 8.53 -6.22 0.95
C PHE A 111 8.67 -4.72 0.71
N ILE A 112 9.86 -4.29 0.36
CA ILE A 112 10.13 -2.92 -0.10
C ILE A 112 10.50 -2.98 -1.58
N SER A 113 9.80 -2.21 -2.41
CA SER A 113 10.08 -2.14 -3.85
C SER A 113 11.37 -1.38 -4.15
N HIS A 114 11.53 -0.19 -3.54
CA HIS A 114 12.72 0.64 -3.69
C HIS A 114 12.83 1.70 -2.57
N TYR A 115 13.92 2.47 -2.57
CA TYR A 115 14.31 3.34 -1.44
C TYR A 115 13.65 4.74 -1.43
N HIS A 116 12.85 5.12 -2.40
CA HIS A 116 12.25 6.46 -2.45
C HIS A 116 11.31 6.72 -1.27
N GLY A 117 11.23 8.00 -0.88
CA GLY A 117 10.53 8.41 0.34
C GLY A 117 9.02 8.24 0.32
N ASP A 118 8.42 7.96 -0.83
CA ASP A 118 7.00 7.60 -1.00
C ASP A 118 6.72 6.09 -1.03
N HIS A 119 7.77 5.26 -0.85
CA HIS A 119 7.68 3.80 -0.68
C HIS A 119 8.33 3.33 0.62
N PHE A 120 9.36 4.05 1.09
CA PHE A 120 10.19 3.58 2.17
C PHE A 120 10.58 4.71 3.14
N SER A 121 10.38 4.45 4.43
CA SER A 121 10.92 5.24 5.55
C SER A 121 11.82 4.34 6.39
N PRO A 122 13.16 4.49 6.35
CA PRO A 122 14.06 3.61 7.08
C PRO A 122 13.82 3.64 8.59
N LEU A 123 13.53 4.80 9.18
CA LEU A 123 13.21 4.93 10.60
C LEU A 123 11.94 4.18 10.99
N ASP A 124 10.91 4.22 10.15
CA ASP A 124 9.65 3.54 10.46
C ASP A 124 9.74 2.03 10.24
N ILE A 125 10.45 1.58 9.21
CA ILE A 125 10.70 0.15 9.01
C ILE A 125 11.58 -0.42 10.14
N LEU A 126 12.61 0.31 10.60
CA LEU A 126 13.38 -0.08 11.78
C LEU A 126 12.51 -0.17 13.03
N ARG A 127 11.62 0.81 13.23
CA ARG A 127 10.64 0.79 14.32
C ARG A 127 9.70 -0.41 14.20
N LEU A 128 9.22 -0.74 13.00
CA LEU A 128 8.35 -1.90 12.78
C LEU A 128 9.08 -3.20 13.13
N LEU A 129 10.33 -3.36 12.70
CA LEU A 129 11.19 -4.50 13.03
C LEU A 129 11.38 -4.66 14.55
N LYS A 130 11.49 -3.55 15.29
CA LYS A 130 11.57 -3.55 16.76
C LYS A 130 10.27 -3.98 17.43
N GLN A 131 9.14 -3.55 16.89
CA GLN A 131 7.83 -3.73 17.53
C GLN A 131 7.16 -5.05 17.14
N GLN A 132 7.37 -5.54 15.92
CA GLN A 132 6.85 -6.81 15.44
C GLN A 132 8.00 -7.76 15.10
N GLN A 133 8.04 -8.92 15.76
CA GLN A 133 9.16 -9.87 15.64
C GLN A 133 8.86 -11.03 14.68
N GLY A 134 7.63 -11.18 14.22
CA GLY A 134 7.16 -12.34 13.47
C GLY A 134 7.48 -12.35 11.98
N PHE A 135 7.79 -11.21 11.36
CA PHE A 135 7.95 -11.13 9.91
C PHE A 135 9.41 -11.12 9.45
N HIS A 136 9.62 -11.51 8.19
CA HIS A 136 10.88 -11.35 7.46
C HIS A 136 10.78 -10.16 6.49
N LEU A 137 11.80 -9.31 6.45
CA LEU A 137 11.89 -8.17 5.52
C LEU A 137 12.70 -8.53 4.28
N PHE A 138 12.13 -8.31 3.09
CA PHE A 138 12.82 -8.38 1.81
C PHE A 138 12.88 -6.98 1.20
N ALA A 139 14.08 -6.53 0.84
CA ALA A 139 14.26 -5.19 0.29
C ALA A 139 15.47 -5.15 -0.66
N PRO A 140 15.53 -4.24 -1.64
CA PRO A 140 16.72 -4.02 -2.43
C PRO A 140 17.88 -3.57 -1.53
N SER A 141 19.12 -3.90 -1.93
CA SER A 141 20.33 -3.58 -1.15
C SER A 141 20.44 -2.10 -0.80
N GLN A 142 19.98 -1.23 -1.69
CA GLN A 142 19.93 0.21 -1.50
C GLN A 142 19.04 0.63 -0.32
N ALA A 143 17.86 0.00 -0.18
CA ALA A 143 16.94 0.27 0.94
C ALA A 143 17.50 -0.32 2.25
N VAL A 144 18.09 -1.53 2.21
CA VAL A 144 18.72 -2.15 3.40
C VAL A 144 19.90 -1.29 3.89
N LYS A 145 20.70 -0.72 2.98
CA LYS A 145 21.76 0.22 3.37
C LYS A 145 21.17 1.44 4.10
N GLY A 146 20.08 2.04 3.57
CA GLY A 146 19.40 3.14 4.25
C GLY A 146 18.87 2.75 5.64
N LEU A 147 18.43 1.50 5.81
CA LEU A 147 18.00 0.97 7.11
C LEU A 147 19.19 0.83 8.08
N GLN A 148 20.35 0.35 7.59
CA GLN A 148 21.57 0.23 8.39
C GLN A 148 22.11 1.59 8.84
N GLU A 149 21.98 2.62 8.01
CA GLU A 149 22.44 3.99 8.34
C GLU A 149 21.68 4.63 9.51
N VAL A 150 20.43 4.19 9.78
CA VAL A 150 19.63 4.70 10.89
C VAL A 150 19.58 3.75 12.10
N ALA A 151 20.13 2.55 11.97
CA ALA A 151 20.17 1.55 13.04
C ALA A 151 21.30 1.87 14.03
N ALA A 152 21.05 1.60 15.32
CA ALA A 152 22.07 1.61 16.36
C ALA A 152 22.78 0.25 16.44
N GLU A 153 23.91 0.16 17.14
CA GLU A 153 24.69 -1.08 17.27
C GLU A 153 23.85 -2.22 17.88
N GLU A 154 23.02 -1.91 18.89
CA GLU A 154 22.11 -2.85 19.52
C GLU A 154 21.00 -3.39 18.61
N ASP A 155 20.76 -2.75 17.47
CA ASP A 155 19.79 -3.19 16.46
C ASP A 155 20.32 -4.31 15.54
N GLY A 156 21.61 -4.64 15.65
CA GLY A 156 22.27 -5.68 14.83
C GLY A 156 21.47 -6.97 14.68
N PRO A 157 20.94 -7.58 15.76
CA PRO A 157 20.16 -8.82 15.67
C PRO A 157 18.86 -8.72 14.86
N LEU A 158 18.32 -7.52 14.62
CA LEU A 158 17.12 -7.36 13.78
C LEU A 158 17.40 -7.73 12.33
N PHE A 159 18.64 -7.56 11.88
CA PHE A 159 19.06 -7.84 10.51
C PHE A 159 19.14 -9.33 10.19
N ASP A 160 19.06 -10.23 11.17
CA ASP A 160 18.89 -11.67 10.94
C ASP A 160 17.57 -12.01 10.23
N ARG A 161 16.61 -11.08 10.26
CA ARG A 161 15.30 -11.17 9.59
C ARG A 161 15.22 -10.25 8.36
N VAL A 162 16.33 -9.78 7.82
CA VAL A 162 16.38 -8.89 6.67
C VAL A 162 17.16 -9.52 5.54
N THR A 163 16.52 -9.72 4.41
CA THR A 163 17.17 -10.15 3.17
C THR A 163 17.38 -8.94 2.26
N ALA A 164 18.66 -8.60 2.07
CA ALA A 164 19.05 -7.63 1.05
C ALA A 164 19.11 -8.32 -0.32
N VAL A 165 18.35 -7.81 -1.28
CA VAL A 165 18.34 -8.31 -2.65
C VAL A 165 19.27 -7.44 -3.50
N ASP A 166 20.40 -7.99 -3.87
CA ASP A 166 21.38 -7.35 -4.75
C ASP A 166 21.16 -7.86 -6.18
N LEU A 167 20.50 -7.07 -6.99
CA LEU A 167 20.24 -7.35 -8.39
C LEU A 167 20.66 -6.16 -9.24
N ALA A 168 21.61 -6.36 -10.13
CA ALA A 168 21.90 -5.40 -11.18
C ALA A 168 20.82 -5.44 -12.27
N TYR A 169 20.68 -4.36 -13.01
CA TYR A 169 19.83 -4.38 -14.21
C TYR A 169 20.33 -5.43 -15.20
N LYS A 170 19.44 -6.31 -15.62
CA LYS A 170 19.65 -7.50 -16.49
C LYS A 170 20.15 -8.75 -15.78
N ASP A 171 20.34 -8.76 -14.50
CA ASP A 171 20.53 -10.02 -13.78
C ASP A 171 19.27 -10.89 -13.91
N ALA A 172 19.48 -12.20 -13.84
CA ALA A 172 18.36 -13.14 -13.81
C ALA A 172 17.53 -12.95 -12.55
N PRO A 173 16.20 -13.19 -12.61
CA PRO A 173 15.34 -13.17 -11.44
C PRO A 173 15.84 -14.08 -10.33
N LEU A 174 15.72 -13.64 -9.07
CA LEU A 174 16.01 -14.46 -7.90
C LEU A 174 14.71 -15.07 -7.33
N THR A 175 14.86 -16.20 -6.68
CA THR A 175 13.75 -16.87 -5.98
C THR A 175 14.14 -17.17 -4.55
N PHE A 176 13.24 -16.89 -3.61
CA PHE A 176 13.37 -17.19 -2.18
C PHE A 176 12.17 -18.03 -1.74
N LYS A 177 12.35 -18.78 -0.66
CA LYS A 177 11.26 -19.51 0.01
C LYS A 177 11.21 -19.11 1.48
N LEU A 178 10.01 -18.84 1.96
CA LEU A 178 9.67 -18.69 3.35
C LEU A 178 8.45 -19.60 3.59
N GLU A 179 8.18 -20.01 4.82
CA GLU A 179 7.02 -20.86 5.11
C GLU A 179 5.73 -20.25 4.52
N GLY A 180 5.01 -21.02 3.72
CA GLY A 180 3.80 -20.57 3.01
C GLY A 180 4.03 -19.60 1.85
N LEU A 181 5.28 -19.23 1.54
CA LEU A 181 5.59 -18.23 0.50
C LEU A 181 6.66 -18.73 -0.48
N GLU A 182 6.41 -18.52 -1.77
CA GLU A 182 7.42 -18.56 -2.81
C GLU A 182 7.56 -17.14 -3.40
N ILE A 183 8.78 -16.59 -3.36
CA ILE A 183 9.05 -15.17 -3.59
C ILE A 183 9.98 -15.03 -4.76
N GLY A 184 9.55 -14.36 -5.81
CA GLY A 184 10.36 -13.97 -6.95
C GLY A 184 10.71 -12.49 -6.90
N ALA A 185 11.97 -12.16 -7.13
CA ALA A 185 12.49 -10.80 -7.22
C ALA A 185 13.06 -10.53 -8.62
N VAL A 186 12.58 -9.47 -9.27
CA VAL A 186 13.04 -9.05 -10.61
C VAL A 186 13.40 -7.58 -10.58
N ARG A 187 14.62 -7.24 -11.00
CA ARG A 187 15.03 -5.84 -11.20
C ARG A 187 14.41 -5.29 -12.47
N ILE A 188 13.33 -4.53 -12.36
CA ILE A 188 12.79 -3.70 -13.43
C ILE A 188 13.23 -2.26 -13.17
N PRO A 189 13.87 -1.56 -14.12
CA PRO A 189 14.25 -0.16 -13.94
C PRO A 189 13.09 0.68 -13.45
N HIS A 190 13.40 1.68 -12.64
CA HIS A 190 12.42 2.66 -12.22
C HIS A 190 11.94 3.49 -13.42
N SER A 191 10.70 3.96 -13.37
CA SER A 191 10.11 4.84 -14.39
C SER A 191 11.00 6.05 -14.65
N GLY A 192 11.16 6.39 -15.95
CA GLY A 192 12.09 7.42 -16.42
C GLY A 192 13.31 6.86 -17.14
N TRP A 193 13.43 5.54 -17.23
CA TRP A 193 14.45 4.90 -18.07
C TRP A 193 14.26 5.29 -19.55
N PRO A 194 15.34 5.49 -20.36
CA PRO A 194 16.76 5.34 -20.01
C PRO A 194 17.45 6.65 -19.59
N THR A 195 16.71 7.68 -19.24
CA THR A 195 17.24 9.05 -19.07
C THR A 195 17.39 9.50 -17.62
N SER A 196 16.67 8.88 -16.69
CA SER A 196 16.69 9.27 -15.27
C SER A 196 16.47 8.08 -14.36
N ARG A 197 16.84 8.21 -13.08
CA ARG A 197 16.63 7.23 -11.99
C ARG A 197 17.24 5.85 -12.29
N LEU A 198 18.34 5.82 -13.06
CA LEU A 198 19.00 4.57 -13.46
C LEU A 198 19.64 3.84 -12.29
N GLU A 199 20.01 4.61 -11.25
CA GLU A 199 20.59 4.12 -10.00
C GLU A 199 19.57 3.47 -9.06
N VAL A 200 18.27 3.74 -9.26
CA VAL A 200 17.23 3.24 -8.34
C VAL A 200 17.04 1.74 -8.49
N GLU A 201 17.22 1.02 -7.40
CA GLU A 201 17.01 -0.43 -7.33
C GLU A 201 15.52 -0.77 -7.13
N ASN A 202 14.71 -0.59 -8.20
CA ASN A 202 13.32 -1.01 -8.14
C ASN A 202 13.20 -2.52 -8.37
N ILE A 203 12.65 -3.23 -7.39
CA ILE A 203 12.36 -4.66 -7.46
C ILE A 203 10.85 -4.87 -7.61
N SER A 204 10.47 -5.58 -8.67
CA SER A 204 9.13 -6.13 -8.80
C SER A 204 9.07 -7.47 -8.09
N TRP A 205 8.15 -7.60 -7.15
CA TRP A 205 7.98 -8.77 -6.28
C TRP A 205 6.84 -9.64 -6.80
N ARG A 206 7.14 -10.88 -7.20
CA ARG A 206 6.14 -11.90 -7.49
C ARG A 206 6.05 -12.88 -6.34
N VAL A 207 4.93 -12.90 -5.63
CA VAL A 207 4.76 -13.70 -4.41
C VAL A 207 3.60 -14.67 -4.59
N THR A 208 3.89 -15.96 -4.37
CA THR A 208 2.86 -17.01 -4.31
C THR A 208 2.60 -17.37 -2.86
N LEU A 209 1.34 -17.20 -2.44
CA LEU A 209 0.86 -17.51 -1.10
C LEU A 209 0.28 -18.93 -1.12
N ASN A 210 0.68 -19.75 -0.15
CA ASN A 210 0.13 -21.09 0.12
C ASN A 210 0.09 -22.00 -1.13
N GLU A 211 1.06 -21.84 -2.04
CA GLU A 211 1.14 -22.57 -3.32
C GLU A 211 -0.10 -22.39 -4.23
N LYS A 212 -0.94 -21.38 -3.97
CA LYS A 212 -2.24 -21.21 -4.63
C LYS A 212 -2.38 -19.88 -5.33
N THR A 213 -2.11 -18.77 -4.65
CA THR A 213 -2.37 -17.42 -5.16
C THR A 213 -1.07 -16.69 -5.44
N THR A 214 -0.81 -16.35 -6.69
CA THR A 214 0.35 -15.56 -7.09
C THR A 214 -0.07 -14.13 -7.37
N ILE A 215 0.62 -13.19 -6.73
CA ILE A 215 0.46 -11.76 -6.98
C ILE A 215 1.77 -11.15 -7.45
N LEU A 216 1.69 -10.00 -8.12
CA LEU A 216 2.83 -9.22 -8.57
C LEU A 216 2.68 -7.77 -8.12
N HIS A 217 3.57 -7.31 -7.25
CA HIS A 217 3.75 -5.91 -6.90
C HIS A 217 4.90 -5.34 -7.73
N MET A 218 4.67 -4.25 -8.48
CA MET A 218 5.62 -3.83 -9.50
C MET A 218 6.53 -2.68 -9.04
N GLY A 219 6.21 -2.02 -7.92
CA GLY A 219 6.87 -0.79 -7.53
C GLY A 219 6.77 0.26 -8.64
N ASP A 220 7.72 1.17 -8.72
CA ASP A 220 7.78 2.22 -9.74
C ASP A 220 8.38 1.74 -11.07
N ALA A 221 8.01 0.54 -11.50
CA ALA A 221 8.54 -0.06 -12.72
C ALA A 221 8.37 0.83 -13.95
N ASP A 222 9.39 0.85 -14.81
CA ASP A 222 9.31 1.45 -16.13
C ASP A 222 8.48 0.56 -17.07
N PRO A 223 7.50 1.12 -17.80
CA PRO A 223 6.57 0.35 -18.61
C PRO A 223 7.15 -0.14 -19.95
N ASN A 224 8.46 0.01 -20.20
CA ASN A 224 9.05 -0.41 -21.46
C ASN A 224 9.12 -1.94 -21.57
N HIS A 225 8.58 -2.49 -22.66
CA HIS A 225 8.48 -3.92 -22.91
C HIS A 225 9.85 -4.64 -22.90
N VAL A 226 10.95 -3.97 -23.22
CA VAL A 226 12.29 -4.58 -23.26
C VAL A 226 12.72 -5.16 -21.91
N HIS A 227 12.22 -4.60 -20.79
CA HIS A 227 12.54 -5.06 -19.45
C HIS A 227 11.88 -6.41 -19.15
N PHE A 228 10.66 -6.59 -19.65
CA PHE A 228 9.83 -7.78 -19.40
C PHE A 228 10.11 -8.88 -20.43
N ALA A 229 10.29 -8.53 -21.72
CA ALA A 229 10.60 -9.48 -22.78
C ALA A 229 11.91 -10.25 -22.51
N ARG A 230 12.88 -9.62 -21.83
CA ARG A 230 14.15 -10.25 -21.46
C ARG A 230 13.93 -11.53 -20.63
N ASP A 231 12.96 -11.51 -19.73
CA ASP A 231 12.69 -12.58 -18.77
C ASP A 231 11.37 -13.30 -19.09
N ALA A 232 11.00 -13.41 -20.37
CA ALA A 232 9.71 -13.98 -20.79
C ALA A 232 9.43 -15.34 -20.15
N ALA A 233 10.42 -16.24 -20.13
CA ALA A 233 10.28 -17.56 -19.50
C ALA A 233 9.96 -17.48 -18.00
N TYR A 234 10.46 -16.47 -17.29
CA TYR A 234 10.12 -16.26 -15.88
C TYR A 234 8.66 -15.82 -15.71
N TRP A 235 8.18 -14.90 -16.57
CA TRP A 235 6.79 -14.44 -16.50
C TRP A 235 5.82 -15.56 -16.87
N ASP A 236 6.16 -16.39 -17.86
CA ASP A 236 5.33 -17.50 -18.31
C ASP A 236 5.35 -18.73 -17.37
N ALA A 237 6.33 -18.83 -16.48
CA ALA A 237 6.51 -20.02 -15.63
C ALA A 237 5.38 -20.24 -14.61
N ILE A 238 4.77 -19.15 -14.12
CA ILE A 238 3.73 -19.22 -13.08
C ILE A 238 2.65 -18.19 -13.43
N ARG A 239 1.37 -18.63 -13.36
CA ARG A 239 0.22 -17.76 -13.53
C ARG A 239 0.21 -16.66 -12.45
N THR A 240 -0.03 -15.42 -12.84
CA THR A 240 -0.24 -14.30 -11.94
C THR A 240 -1.73 -14.03 -11.81
N HIS A 241 -2.31 -14.21 -10.62
CA HIS A 241 -3.74 -14.01 -10.39
C HIS A 241 -4.10 -12.53 -10.32
N MET A 242 -3.24 -11.73 -9.66
CA MET A 242 -3.45 -10.29 -9.60
C MET A 242 -2.11 -9.54 -9.66
N ALA A 243 -2.04 -8.49 -10.47
CA ALA A 243 -0.91 -7.58 -10.50
C ALA A 243 -1.30 -6.19 -10.03
N PHE A 244 -0.35 -5.52 -9.40
CA PHE A 244 -0.46 -4.16 -8.92
C PHE A 244 0.55 -3.27 -9.64
N PRO A 245 0.26 -2.90 -10.92
CA PRO A 245 1.09 -1.98 -11.65
C PRO A 245 0.84 -0.54 -11.18
N PRO A 246 1.84 0.35 -11.21
CA PRO A 246 1.60 1.77 -11.08
C PRO A 246 0.70 2.27 -12.22
N TYR A 247 -0.17 3.24 -11.93
CA TYR A 247 -1.26 3.66 -12.83
C TYR A 247 -0.83 4.03 -14.25
N TRP A 248 0.42 4.47 -14.44
CA TRP A 248 0.94 4.82 -15.77
C TRP A 248 1.10 3.63 -16.71
N PHE A 249 1.06 2.40 -16.23
CA PHE A 249 1.00 1.23 -17.11
C PHE A 249 -0.26 1.21 -17.98
N PHE A 250 -1.34 1.81 -17.50
CA PHE A 250 -2.59 1.88 -18.28
C PHE A 250 -2.59 3.00 -19.34
N THR A 251 -1.75 4.03 -19.16
CA THR A 251 -1.77 5.25 -19.98
C THR A 251 -0.54 5.43 -20.86
N SER A 252 0.54 4.70 -20.58
CA SER A 252 1.78 4.82 -21.36
C SER A 252 1.72 4.02 -22.67
N THR A 253 2.62 4.36 -23.60
CA THR A 253 2.67 3.72 -24.94
C THR A 253 2.87 2.20 -24.87
N PHE A 254 3.68 1.71 -23.92
CA PHE A 254 4.05 0.30 -23.85
C PHE A 254 3.36 -0.46 -22.73
N GLY A 255 2.93 0.23 -21.68
CA GLY A 255 2.40 -0.39 -20.46
C GLY A 255 1.24 -1.35 -20.71
N PRO A 256 0.18 -0.99 -21.46
CA PRO A 256 -0.90 -1.92 -21.76
C PRO A 256 -0.41 -3.22 -22.41
N GLY A 257 0.50 -3.11 -23.38
CA GLY A 257 1.10 -4.28 -24.05
C GLY A 257 1.99 -5.12 -23.11
N VAL A 258 2.65 -4.49 -22.10
CA VAL A 258 3.40 -5.22 -21.08
C VAL A 258 2.46 -6.03 -20.19
N LEU A 259 1.37 -5.42 -19.74
CA LEU A 259 0.38 -6.11 -18.90
C LEU A 259 -0.25 -7.30 -19.65
N GLU A 260 -0.60 -7.11 -20.92
CA GLU A 260 -1.25 -8.14 -21.75
C GLU A 260 -0.29 -9.27 -22.16
N ASN A 261 0.94 -8.95 -22.59
CA ASN A 261 1.80 -9.90 -23.28
C ASN A 261 2.91 -10.50 -22.40
N HIS A 262 3.24 -9.85 -21.26
CA HIS A 262 4.30 -10.31 -20.36
C HIS A 262 3.78 -10.63 -18.97
N VAL A 263 3.14 -9.68 -18.29
CA VAL A 263 2.62 -9.90 -16.93
C VAL A 263 1.49 -10.92 -16.94
N LYS A 264 0.55 -10.81 -17.89
CA LYS A 264 -0.56 -11.74 -18.12
C LYS A 264 -1.36 -12.07 -16.85
N ALA A 265 -1.50 -11.09 -15.95
CA ALA A 265 -2.30 -11.29 -14.77
C ALA A 265 -3.79 -11.42 -15.12
N ASP A 266 -4.52 -12.27 -14.40
CA ASP A 266 -5.96 -12.42 -14.59
C ASP A 266 -6.68 -11.10 -14.32
N HIS A 267 -6.13 -10.29 -13.37
CA HIS A 267 -6.63 -8.97 -13.04
C HIS A 267 -5.49 -8.00 -12.71
N ASN A 268 -5.61 -6.75 -13.17
CA ASN A 268 -4.67 -5.68 -12.86
C ASN A 268 -5.38 -4.59 -12.07
N VAL A 269 -4.84 -4.21 -10.90
CA VAL A 269 -5.34 -3.12 -10.07
C VAL A 269 -4.27 -2.05 -9.98
N GLY A 270 -4.54 -0.87 -10.52
CA GLY A 270 -3.57 0.23 -10.51
C GLY A 270 -3.33 0.78 -9.11
N VAL A 271 -2.07 0.99 -8.80
CA VAL A 271 -1.56 1.65 -7.58
C VAL A 271 -0.80 2.92 -7.95
N HIS A 272 -0.18 3.60 -7.00
CA HIS A 272 0.53 4.87 -7.19
C HIS A 272 -0.35 5.96 -7.81
N VAL A 273 -1.64 5.95 -7.48
CA VAL A 273 -2.64 6.83 -8.09
C VAL A 273 -2.61 8.19 -7.42
N PRO A 274 -2.36 9.29 -8.18
CA PRO A 274 -2.39 10.64 -7.62
C PRO A 274 -3.74 10.99 -7.01
N VAL A 275 -3.73 11.75 -5.91
CA VAL A 275 -4.96 12.20 -5.23
C VAL A 275 -5.88 13.07 -6.10
N THR A 276 -5.35 13.60 -7.19
CA THR A 276 -6.12 14.37 -8.20
C THR A 276 -6.96 13.48 -9.11
N ILE A 277 -6.67 12.18 -9.18
CA ILE A 277 -7.48 11.22 -9.95
C ILE A 277 -8.75 10.90 -9.16
N SER A 278 -9.88 11.05 -9.83
CA SER A 278 -11.20 10.85 -9.20
C SER A 278 -11.37 9.41 -8.68
N LYS A 279 -11.95 9.28 -7.50
CA LYS A 279 -12.41 8.00 -6.96
C LYS A 279 -13.54 7.39 -7.79
N THR A 280 -14.36 8.25 -8.42
CA THR A 280 -15.47 7.83 -9.28
C THR A 280 -14.94 7.55 -10.70
N PRO A 281 -15.02 6.32 -11.21
CA PRO A 281 -14.43 5.94 -12.50
C PRO A 281 -14.86 6.83 -13.67
N SER A 282 -16.14 7.18 -13.76
CA SER A 282 -16.66 8.02 -14.85
C SER A 282 -16.17 9.48 -14.86
N LEU A 283 -15.52 9.92 -13.77
CA LEU A 283 -14.94 11.26 -13.64
C LEU A 283 -13.40 11.26 -13.80
N ARG A 284 -12.80 10.10 -14.07
CA ARG A 284 -11.36 9.96 -14.35
C ARG A 284 -11.05 10.45 -15.77
N PRO A 285 -9.77 10.76 -16.08
CA PRO A 285 -9.30 10.86 -17.44
C PRO A 285 -9.78 9.65 -18.28
N LEU A 286 -10.12 9.87 -19.54
CA LEU A 286 -10.77 8.85 -20.38
C LEU A 286 -9.98 7.54 -20.44
N GLU A 287 -8.67 7.63 -20.51
CA GLU A 287 -7.73 6.51 -20.54
C GLU A 287 -7.69 5.71 -19.22
N LEU A 288 -8.24 6.23 -18.13
CA LEU A 288 -8.30 5.55 -16.82
C LEU A 288 -9.71 5.11 -16.41
N GLN A 289 -10.75 5.44 -17.18
CA GLN A 289 -12.14 5.15 -16.80
C GLN A 289 -12.46 3.66 -16.75
N GLY A 290 -11.87 2.87 -17.64
CA GLY A 290 -12.10 1.41 -17.74
C GLY A 290 -11.22 0.56 -16.83
N HIS A 291 -10.33 1.17 -16.06
CA HIS A 291 -9.34 0.45 -15.25
C HIS A 291 -9.71 0.40 -13.77
N ASP A 292 -9.44 -0.74 -13.13
CA ASP A 292 -9.53 -0.87 -11.68
C ASP A 292 -8.32 -0.19 -11.04
N LEU A 293 -8.58 0.74 -10.13
CA LEU A 293 -7.56 1.54 -9.44
C LEU A 293 -7.87 1.56 -7.95
N PHE A 294 -6.85 1.38 -7.13
CA PHE A 294 -6.93 1.72 -5.72
C PHE A 294 -6.82 3.23 -5.53
N THR A 295 -7.81 3.82 -4.90
CA THR A 295 -7.91 5.28 -4.71
C THR A 295 -8.19 5.71 -3.27
N THR A 296 -8.58 4.77 -2.41
CA THR A 296 -8.90 5.09 -1.02
C THR A 296 -8.34 4.01 -0.09
N PRO A 297 -7.50 4.36 0.89
CA PRO A 297 -7.03 3.42 1.90
C PRO A 297 -8.17 2.64 2.55
N GLY A 298 -8.00 1.32 2.66
CA GLY A 298 -9.00 0.38 3.14
C GLY A 298 -9.83 -0.29 2.05
N GLU A 299 -9.74 0.14 0.77
CA GLU A 299 -10.33 -0.59 -0.35
C GLU A 299 -9.74 -2.01 -0.43
N GLN A 300 -10.57 -2.96 -0.83
CA GLN A 300 -10.19 -4.38 -0.95
C GLN A 300 -10.55 -4.95 -2.32
N ARG A 301 -9.76 -5.94 -2.75
CA ARG A 301 -10.06 -6.77 -3.92
C ARG A 301 -9.88 -8.23 -3.54
N VAL A 302 -10.89 -9.04 -3.83
CA VAL A 302 -10.79 -10.50 -3.75
C VAL A 302 -9.96 -11.00 -4.91
N ILE A 303 -9.03 -11.91 -4.65
CA ILE A 303 -8.18 -12.56 -5.65
C ILE A 303 -8.67 -14.01 -5.74
N PRO A 304 -9.53 -14.32 -6.72
CA PRO A 304 -10.11 -15.65 -6.81
C PRO A 304 -9.05 -16.68 -7.18
N VAL A 305 -9.00 -17.76 -6.45
CA VAL A 305 -8.27 -18.96 -6.86
C VAL A 305 -9.20 -19.72 -7.79
N SER A 306 -8.88 -19.75 -9.10
CA SER A 306 -9.63 -20.57 -10.03
C SER A 306 -9.53 -22.02 -9.60
N ILE A 307 -10.63 -22.62 -9.19
CA ILE A 307 -10.74 -24.06 -9.04
C ILE A 307 -10.49 -24.64 -10.43
N PRO A 308 -9.53 -25.55 -10.63
CA PRO A 308 -9.42 -26.26 -11.89
C PRO A 308 -10.80 -26.87 -12.17
N LEU A 309 -11.38 -26.57 -13.35
CA LEU A 309 -12.56 -27.30 -13.81
C LEU A 309 -12.15 -28.79 -13.81
N GLU A 310 -12.73 -29.57 -12.91
CA GLU A 310 -12.63 -31.02 -13.02
C GLU A 310 -13.18 -31.38 -14.39
N VAL A 311 -12.31 -31.82 -15.28
CA VAL A 311 -12.70 -32.35 -16.59
C VAL A 311 -13.25 -33.74 -16.28
N GLU A 312 -14.59 -33.85 -16.24
CA GLU A 312 -15.28 -35.14 -16.22
C GLU A 312 -14.97 -35.98 -17.50
#